data_78cf1bcd5fc1cf4244c8e709b55060d1
#
_entry.id   78cf1bcd5fc1cf4244c8e709b55060d1
#
_cell.length_a   1.000
_cell.length_b   1.000
_cell.length_c   1.000
_cell.angle_alpha   90.00
_cell.angle_beta   90.00
_cell.angle_gamma   90.00
#
_symmetry.space_group_name_H-M   'P 1'
#
loop_
_entity.id
_entity.type
_entity.pdbx_description
1 polymer ?
#
loop_
_entity_poly.entity_id
_entity_poly.type
_entity_poly.pdbx_seq_one_letter_code
_entity_poly.pdbx_strand_id
1 'polypeptide(L)'
;MFASCAVSPPSKTSNICDIYDEKRSWYRASLRTEKKWGIAPEVTMAFIKHESSYQQGAKPERTRIFFGLLPGKRKSTAYGYAQVTDGTWESYKKATGYRFVSRRDFSDAVDFIGWYNDRSSKKLGIPKNNARLLYLAYHEGMNGYKKGSYRAKPWLLSVSTNVQNTANMYSSQFERCKKRLGSRFYFLFN
;
A
#
# COMPACT_ATOMS: atom_id res chain seq x y z
N MET A 1 27.63 2.97 -13.89
CA MET A 1 26.55 2.13 -13.31
C MET A 1 26.13 2.75 -11.99
N PHE A 2 24.96 3.39 -11.93
CA PHE A 2 24.42 3.86 -10.66
C PHE A 2 23.79 2.65 -9.96
N ALA A 3 24.45 2.14 -8.93
CA ALA A 3 23.85 1.17 -8.03
C ALA A 3 22.66 1.87 -7.37
N SER A 4 21.44 1.55 -7.79
CA SER A 4 20.23 1.95 -7.10
C SER A 4 20.26 1.30 -5.72
N CYS A 5 20.65 2.07 -4.69
CA CYS A 5 20.62 1.60 -3.33
C CYS A 5 19.19 1.15 -3.00
N ALA A 6 19.02 -0.13 -2.75
CA ALA A 6 17.73 -0.65 -2.32
C ALA A 6 17.39 -0.06 -0.95
N VAL A 7 16.21 0.53 -0.83
CA VAL A 7 15.72 1.04 0.47
C VAL A 7 15.32 -0.15 1.33
N SER A 8 16.00 -0.30 2.47
CA SER A 8 15.66 -1.35 3.43
C SER A 8 14.27 -1.12 4.04
N PRO A 9 13.50 -2.17 4.32
CA PRO A 9 12.30 -2.06 5.14
C PRO A 9 12.60 -1.42 6.50
N PRO A 10 11.61 -0.79 7.14
CA PRO A 10 11.78 -0.29 8.50
C PRO A 10 12.15 -1.42 9.47
N SER A 11 13.02 -1.12 10.43
CA SER A 11 13.48 -2.10 11.43
C SER A 11 12.34 -2.59 12.35
N LYS A 12 11.36 -1.72 12.62
CA LYS A 12 10.17 -2.02 13.42
C LYS A 12 8.92 -1.68 12.64
N THR A 13 8.18 -2.71 12.19
CA THR A 13 6.97 -2.54 11.37
C THR A 13 5.67 -2.66 12.15
N SER A 14 5.73 -2.87 13.47
CA SER A 14 4.57 -2.98 14.35
C SER A 14 4.06 -1.64 14.87
N ASN A 15 4.84 -0.56 14.72
CA ASN A 15 4.51 0.76 15.21
C ASN A 15 4.73 1.82 14.11
N ILE A 16 3.64 2.49 13.69
CA ILE A 16 3.70 3.51 12.64
C ILE A 16 4.56 4.71 13.03
N CYS A 17 4.65 5.04 14.32
CA CYS A 17 5.50 6.13 14.80
C CYS A 17 6.99 5.82 14.58
N ASP A 18 7.40 4.58 14.90
CA ASP A 18 8.78 4.13 14.70
C ASP A 18 9.14 4.11 13.20
N ILE A 19 8.20 3.63 12.37
CA ILE A 19 8.34 3.66 10.90
C ILE A 19 8.59 5.10 10.42
N TYR A 20 7.78 6.05 10.86
CA TYR A 20 7.88 7.44 10.44
C TYR A 20 9.09 8.18 11.05
N ASP A 21 9.55 7.77 12.23
CA ASP A 21 10.80 8.29 12.80
C ASP A 21 12.01 7.82 11.98
N GLU A 22 12.02 6.56 11.54
CA GLU A 22 13.08 6.01 10.70
C GLU A 22 13.01 6.51 9.24
N LYS A 23 11.80 6.62 8.69
CA LYS A 23 11.53 6.95 7.28
C LYS A 23 10.73 8.25 7.16
N ARG A 24 11.32 9.39 7.45
CA ARG A 24 10.66 10.71 7.41
C ARG A 24 10.01 11.06 6.07
N SER A 25 10.62 10.64 4.97
CA SER A 25 10.06 10.81 3.63
C SER A 25 8.72 10.07 3.47
N TRP A 26 8.55 8.93 4.13
CA TRP A 26 7.32 8.13 4.10
C TRP A 26 6.17 8.82 4.85
N TYR A 27 6.47 9.44 5.99
CA TYR A 27 5.51 10.28 6.70
C TYR A 27 4.96 11.38 5.79
N ARG A 28 5.87 12.14 5.14
CA ARG A 28 5.48 13.20 4.22
C ARG A 28 4.68 12.69 3.03
N ALA A 29 5.06 11.56 2.46
CA ALA A 29 4.35 10.93 1.36
C ALA A 29 2.93 10.53 1.76
N SER A 30 2.76 9.90 2.93
CA SER A 30 1.45 9.48 3.46
C SER A 30 0.52 10.68 3.69
N LEU A 31 1.04 11.78 4.25
CA LEU A 31 0.24 13.02 4.43
C LEU A 31 -0.16 13.66 3.09
N ARG A 32 0.72 13.67 2.08
CA ARG A 32 0.36 14.18 0.75
C ARG A 32 -0.75 13.32 0.12
N THR A 33 -0.67 12.01 0.28
CA THR A 33 -1.68 11.07 -0.19
C THR A 33 -3.03 11.30 0.49
N GLU A 34 -3.03 11.48 1.82
CA GLU A 34 -4.24 11.82 2.57
C GLU A 34 -4.86 13.13 2.09
N LYS A 35 -4.05 14.19 1.99
CA LYS A 35 -4.53 15.49 1.49
C LYS A 35 -5.15 15.40 0.10
N LYS A 36 -4.58 14.57 -0.78
CA LYS A 36 -4.99 14.45 -2.19
C LYS A 36 -6.19 13.54 -2.38
N TRP A 37 -6.21 12.40 -1.72
CA TRP A 37 -7.20 11.34 -1.96
C TRP A 37 -8.16 11.11 -0.79
N GLY A 38 -7.87 11.70 0.37
CA GLY A 38 -8.65 11.54 1.59
C GLY A 38 -8.55 10.13 2.19
N ILE A 39 -7.50 9.39 1.89
CA ILE A 39 -7.20 8.09 2.49
C ILE A 39 -6.14 8.29 3.56
N ALA A 40 -6.51 7.98 4.80
CA ALA A 40 -5.66 8.22 5.97
C ALA A 40 -4.34 7.44 5.94
N PRO A 41 -3.25 7.99 6.54
CA PRO A 41 -1.93 7.37 6.58
C PRO A 41 -1.94 5.94 7.09
N GLU A 42 -2.68 5.65 8.15
CA GLU A 42 -2.80 4.32 8.75
C GLU A 42 -3.39 3.28 7.80
N VAL A 43 -4.32 3.70 6.93
CA VAL A 43 -4.91 2.81 5.91
C VAL A 43 -3.88 2.48 4.85
N THR A 44 -3.21 3.48 4.26
CA THR A 44 -2.20 3.26 3.21
C THR A 44 -1.01 2.45 3.73
N MET A 45 -0.58 2.70 4.97
CA MET A 45 0.51 1.97 5.62
C MET A 45 0.14 0.51 5.92
N ALA A 46 -1.12 0.26 6.34
CA ALA A 46 -1.60 -1.11 6.54
C ALA A 46 -1.61 -1.89 5.22
N PHE A 47 -2.02 -1.28 4.11
CA PHE A 47 -1.93 -1.90 2.78
C PHE A 47 -0.49 -2.28 2.44
N ILE A 48 0.46 -1.35 2.51
CA ILE A 48 1.88 -1.63 2.19
C ILE A 48 2.44 -2.75 3.08
N LYS A 49 2.08 -2.78 4.37
CA LYS A 49 2.51 -3.84 5.27
C LYS A 49 2.05 -5.21 4.79
N HIS A 50 0.79 -5.34 4.40
CA HIS A 50 0.22 -6.62 3.99
C HIS A 50 0.56 -7.01 2.55
N GLU A 51 0.82 -6.04 1.65
CA GLU A 51 1.21 -6.31 0.27
C GLU A 51 2.68 -6.73 0.12
N SER A 52 3.59 -6.07 0.80
CA SER A 52 5.03 -6.24 0.57
C SER A 52 5.88 -6.34 1.83
N SER A 53 5.30 -6.21 3.02
CA SER A 53 6.07 -6.01 4.27
C SER A 53 7.10 -4.88 4.13
N TYR A 54 6.71 -3.80 3.45
CA TYR A 54 7.59 -2.65 3.15
C TYR A 54 8.80 -2.95 2.26
N GLN A 55 8.79 -4.04 1.53
CA GLN A 55 9.89 -4.42 0.62
C GLN A 55 9.73 -3.71 -0.73
N GLN A 56 10.72 -2.88 -1.09
CA GLN A 56 10.76 -2.09 -2.32
C GLN A 56 10.64 -2.94 -3.59
N GLY A 57 11.23 -4.11 -3.60
CA GLY A 57 11.32 -4.98 -4.77
C GLY A 57 10.47 -6.24 -4.65
N ALA A 58 9.44 -6.25 -3.78
CA ALA A 58 8.59 -7.42 -3.59
C ALA A 58 7.97 -7.91 -4.90
N LYS A 59 7.95 -9.22 -5.08
CA LYS A 59 7.39 -9.91 -6.26
C LYS A 59 6.64 -11.15 -5.81
N PRO A 60 5.55 -11.55 -6.50
CA PRO A 60 4.89 -12.82 -6.24
C PRO A 60 5.86 -13.99 -6.40
N GLU A 61 5.60 -15.05 -5.67
CA GLU A 61 6.36 -16.28 -5.81
C GLU A 61 6.26 -16.85 -7.22
N ARG A 62 7.32 -17.51 -7.65
CA ARG A 62 7.31 -18.26 -8.90
C ARG A 62 6.60 -19.59 -8.70
N THR A 63 5.88 -20.06 -9.71
CA THR A 63 5.45 -21.46 -9.75
C THR A 63 6.70 -22.34 -9.78
N ARG A 64 6.58 -23.55 -9.24
CA ARG A 64 7.63 -24.56 -9.33
C ARG A 64 7.28 -25.55 -10.44
N ILE A 65 8.24 -25.85 -11.28
CA ILE A 65 8.13 -26.84 -12.37
C ILE A 65 9.17 -27.95 -12.15
N PHE A 66 9.07 -29.04 -12.91
CA PHE A 66 9.95 -30.22 -12.75
C PHE A 66 10.01 -30.72 -11.30
N PHE A 67 8.87 -31.19 -10.78
CA PHE A 67 8.76 -31.71 -9.39
C PHE A 67 9.30 -30.75 -8.31
N GLY A 68 9.23 -29.44 -8.57
CA GLY A 68 9.70 -28.43 -7.63
C GLY A 68 11.16 -28.00 -7.78
N LEU A 69 11.91 -28.59 -8.70
CA LEU A 69 13.35 -28.34 -8.86
C LEU A 69 13.67 -27.05 -9.60
N LEU A 70 12.79 -26.59 -10.53
CA LEU A 70 13.05 -25.41 -11.33
C LEU A 70 12.01 -24.30 -11.08
N PRO A 71 12.44 -23.01 -11.06
CA PRO A 71 11.52 -21.89 -10.95
C PRO A 71 10.75 -21.67 -12.26
N GLY A 72 9.43 -21.76 -12.23
CA GLY A 72 8.54 -21.45 -13.34
C GLY A 72 8.17 -19.96 -13.44
N LYS A 73 7.10 -19.67 -14.19
CA LYS A 73 6.58 -18.30 -14.36
C LYS A 73 5.99 -17.76 -13.05
N ARG A 74 5.97 -16.44 -12.89
CA ARG A 74 5.24 -15.80 -11.79
C ARG A 74 3.74 -15.84 -12.06
N LYS A 75 2.95 -15.97 -11.00
CA LYS A 75 1.49 -16.04 -11.09
C LYS A 75 0.85 -14.72 -11.55
N SER A 76 1.54 -13.59 -11.36
CA SER A 76 1.07 -12.27 -11.78
C SER A 76 2.24 -11.32 -12.03
N THR A 77 1.96 -10.15 -12.63
CA THR A 77 2.92 -9.05 -12.83
C THR A 77 2.98 -8.08 -11.64
N ALA A 78 2.37 -8.44 -10.50
CA ALA A 78 2.40 -7.64 -9.27
C ALA A 78 3.84 -7.33 -8.85
N TYR A 79 4.09 -6.07 -8.43
CA TYR A 79 5.43 -5.62 -8.12
C TYR A 79 5.48 -4.46 -7.16
N GLY A 80 6.57 -4.40 -6.38
CA GLY A 80 6.94 -3.27 -5.54
C GLY A 80 6.12 -3.17 -4.26
N TYR A 81 6.13 -2.01 -3.63
CA TYR A 81 5.48 -1.77 -2.34
C TYR A 81 3.98 -2.10 -2.33
N ALA A 82 3.27 -1.73 -3.38
CA ALA A 82 1.81 -1.87 -3.48
C ALA A 82 1.36 -3.16 -4.18
N GLN A 83 2.27 -4.04 -4.61
CA GLN A 83 1.98 -5.27 -5.35
C GLN A 83 0.97 -5.07 -6.50
N VAL A 84 1.04 -3.93 -7.16
CA VAL A 84 0.15 -3.59 -8.27
C VAL A 84 0.62 -4.27 -9.56
N THR A 85 -0.33 -4.75 -10.35
CA THR A 85 -0.08 -5.34 -11.69
C THR A 85 0.22 -4.27 -12.73
N ASP A 86 0.87 -4.66 -13.85
CA ASP A 86 1.22 -3.75 -14.94
C ASP A 86 0.00 -2.99 -15.47
N GLY A 87 -1.08 -3.70 -15.80
CA GLY A 87 -2.30 -3.08 -16.36
C GLY A 87 -2.96 -2.07 -15.41
N THR A 88 -2.97 -2.36 -14.11
CA THR A 88 -3.54 -1.43 -13.11
C THR A 88 -2.64 -0.21 -12.92
N TRP A 89 -1.31 -0.40 -12.95
CA TRP A 89 -0.35 0.69 -12.88
C TRP A 89 -0.43 1.64 -14.08
N GLU A 90 -0.56 1.09 -15.29
CA GLU A 90 -0.76 1.91 -16.49
C GLU A 90 -2.10 2.68 -16.45
N SER A 91 -3.16 2.07 -15.90
CA SER A 91 -4.44 2.74 -15.68
C SER A 91 -4.32 3.92 -14.71
N TYR A 92 -3.51 3.79 -13.66
CA TYR A 92 -3.18 4.86 -12.72
C TYR A 92 -2.42 6.00 -13.42
N LYS A 93 -1.35 5.67 -14.15
CA LYS A 93 -0.57 6.66 -14.90
C LYS A 93 -1.43 7.45 -15.89
N LYS A 94 -2.28 6.75 -16.65
CA LYS A 94 -3.21 7.38 -17.59
C LYS A 94 -4.21 8.29 -16.90
N ALA A 95 -4.75 7.87 -15.76
CA ALA A 95 -5.78 8.63 -15.04
C ALA A 95 -5.24 9.87 -14.33
N THR A 96 -3.95 9.87 -13.94
CA THR A 96 -3.31 10.97 -13.20
C THR A 96 -2.42 11.86 -14.07
N GLY A 97 -2.10 11.42 -15.30
CA GLY A 97 -1.13 12.09 -16.17
C GLY A 97 0.33 11.88 -15.76
N TYR A 98 0.59 11.04 -14.78
CA TYR A 98 1.96 10.80 -14.31
C TYR A 98 2.78 9.98 -15.30
N ARG A 99 4.00 10.48 -15.61
CA ARG A 99 4.92 9.84 -16.56
C ARG A 99 6.09 9.14 -15.87
N PHE A 100 6.66 9.78 -14.85
CA PHE A 100 7.90 9.35 -14.17
C PHE A 100 7.59 8.84 -12.76
N VAL A 101 6.82 7.74 -12.68
CA VAL A 101 6.46 7.08 -11.41
C VAL A 101 6.92 5.64 -11.39
N SER A 102 7.28 5.15 -10.22
CA SER A 102 7.84 3.80 -10.04
C SER A 102 7.14 3.04 -8.92
N ARG A 103 6.76 1.79 -9.19
CA ARG A 103 6.23 0.87 -8.16
C ARG A 103 7.23 0.57 -7.03
N ARG A 104 8.51 0.91 -7.25
CA ARG A 104 9.60 0.80 -6.26
C ARG A 104 9.78 2.07 -5.44
N ASP A 105 9.22 3.19 -5.84
CA ASP A 105 9.21 4.41 -5.04
C ASP A 105 8.06 4.37 -4.04
N PHE A 106 8.36 4.66 -2.78
CA PHE A 106 7.36 4.61 -1.73
C PHE A 106 6.29 5.70 -1.89
N SER A 107 6.68 6.91 -2.28
CA SER A 107 5.74 8.03 -2.48
C SER A 107 4.74 7.72 -3.58
N ASP A 108 5.23 7.14 -4.69
CA ASP A 108 4.38 6.76 -5.81
C ASP A 108 3.46 5.59 -5.45
N ALA A 109 3.95 4.64 -4.66
CA ALA A 109 3.17 3.49 -4.23
C ALA A 109 2.03 3.86 -3.27
N VAL A 110 2.26 4.76 -2.29
CA VAL A 110 1.19 5.23 -1.41
C VAL A 110 0.22 6.14 -2.13
N ASP A 111 0.67 6.99 -3.08
CA ASP A 111 -0.23 7.79 -3.91
C ASP A 111 -1.13 6.90 -4.77
N PHE A 112 -0.57 5.82 -5.36
CA PHE A 112 -1.35 4.82 -6.07
C PHE A 112 -2.41 4.15 -5.18
N ILE A 113 -2.05 3.71 -3.97
CA ILE A 113 -3.00 3.12 -3.03
C ILE A 113 -4.10 4.13 -2.68
N GLY A 114 -3.74 5.39 -2.44
CA GLY A 114 -4.69 6.48 -2.20
C GLY A 114 -5.67 6.65 -3.35
N TRP A 115 -5.16 6.77 -4.58
CA TRP A 115 -5.96 6.89 -5.80
C TRP A 115 -6.91 5.71 -6.00
N TYR A 116 -6.42 4.49 -5.84
CA TYR A 116 -7.23 3.29 -6.06
C TYR A 116 -8.36 3.17 -5.04
N ASN A 117 -8.03 3.44 -3.77
CA ASN A 117 -9.00 3.38 -2.68
C ASN A 117 -10.04 4.52 -2.74
N ASP A 118 -9.65 5.73 -3.14
CA ASP A 118 -10.61 6.82 -3.39
C ASP A 118 -11.59 6.46 -4.52
N ARG A 119 -11.09 5.88 -5.61
CA ARG A 119 -11.96 5.37 -6.70
C ARG A 119 -12.87 4.25 -6.24
N SER A 120 -12.35 3.31 -5.43
CA SER A 120 -13.15 2.21 -4.86
C SER A 120 -14.23 2.76 -3.95
N SER A 121 -13.90 3.71 -3.07
CA SER A 121 -14.86 4.40 -2.21
C SER A 121 -15.98 5.04 -3.01
N LYS A 122 -15.65 5.84 -4.02
CA LYS A 122 -16.63 6.54 -4.87
C LYS A 122 -17.51 5.61 -5.69
N LYS A 123 -16.94 4.53 -6.27
CA LYS A 123 -17.67 3.62 -7.16
C LYS A 123 -18.47 2.55 -6.43
N LEU A 124 -18.05 2.18 -5.22
CA LEU A 124 -18.61 1.05 -4.48
C LEU A 124 -19.34 1.48 -3.20
N GLY A 125 -19.29 2.77 -2.85
CA GLY A 125 -19.87 3.29 -1.59
C GLY A 125 -19.13 2.83 -0.33
N ILE A 126 -17.85 2.45 -0.45
CA ILE A 126 -17.05 1.97 0.68
C ILE A 126 -16.53 3.17 1.48
N PRO A 127 -16.78 3.25 2.81
CA PRO A 127 -16.19 4.30 3.64
C PRO A 127 -14.66 4.28 3.57
N LYS A 128 -14.00 5.44 3.46
CA LYS A 128 -12.54 5.57 3.31
C LYS A 128 -11.73 5.06 4.50
N ASN A 129 -12.35 4.93 5.67
CA ASN A 129 -11.75 4.35 6.87
C ASN A 129 -11.99 2.83 7.00
N ASN A 130 -12.78 2.23 6.10
CA ASN A 130 -13.01 0.79 6.10
C ASN A 130 -11.93 0.08 5.30
N ALA A 131 -10.76 -0.09 5.91
CA ALA A 131 -9.59 -0.72 5.28
C ALA A 131 -9.88 -2.16 4.82
N ARG A 132 -10.74 -2.91 5.54
CA ARG A 132 -11.14 -4.26 5.18
C ARG A 132 -11.86 -4.33 3.83
N LEU A 133 -12.90 -3.53 3.66
CA LEU A 133 -13.68 -3.54 2.42
C LEU A 133 -12.89 -2.95 1.25
N LEU A 134 -12.09 -1.90 1.52
CA LEU A 134 -11.18 -1.34 0.52
C LEU A 134 -10.15 -2.39 0.05
N TYR A 135 -9.61 -3.20 0.98
CA TYR A 135 -8.66 -4.25 0.63
C TYR A 135 -9.29 -5.38 -0.20
N LEU A 136 -10.54 -5.77 0.10
CA LEU A 136 -11.27 -6.72 -0.73
C LEU A 136 -11.46 -6.18 -2.16
N ALA A 137 -11.82 -4.91 -2.30
CA ALA A 137 -11.96 -4.26 -3.61
C ALA A 137 -10.61 -4.09 -4.33
N TYR A 138 -9.53 -3.88 -3.59
CA TYR A 138 -8.18 -3.81 -4.12
C TYR A 138 -7.72 -5.13 -4.73
N HIS A 139 -7.92 -6.22 -4.00
CA HIS A 139 -7.51 -7.55 -4.42
C HIS A 139 -8.35 -8.12 -5.57
N GLU A 140 -9.68 -7.99 -5.48
CA GLU A 140 -10.61 -8.57 -6.46
C GLU A 140 -10.83 -7.68 -7.69
N GLY A 141 -10.38 -6.43 -7.61
CA GLY A 141 -10.82 -5.39 -8.50
C GLY A 141 -12.28 -4.97 -8.21
N MET A 142 -12.67 -3.77 -8.63
CA MET A 142 -14.00 -3.22 -8.32
C MET A 142 -15.15 -4.09 -8.86
N ASN A 143 -14.97 -4.72 -10.02
CA ASN A 143 -15.98 -5.60 -10.61
C ASN A 143 -16.08 -6.93 -9.85
N GLY A 144 -14.95 -7.53 -9.45
CA GLY A 144 -14.94 -8.74 -8.64
C GLY A 144 -15.59 -8.49 -7.27
N TYR A 145 -15.29 -7.35 -6.65
CA TYR A 145 -15.92 -6.94 -5.40
C TYR A 145 -17.45 -6.84 -5.53
N LYS A 146 -17.95 -6.15 -6.57
CA LYS A 146 -19.41 -6.06 -6.85
C LYS A 146 -20.07 -7.41 -7.00
N LYS A 147 -19.40 -8.36 -7.67
CA LYS A 147 -19.88 -9.74 -7.84
C LYS A 147 -19.77 -10.58 -6.56
N GLY A 148 -19.09 -10.09 -5.54
CA GLY A 148 -18.88 -10.82 -4.29
C GLY A 148 -17.90 -11.98 -4.40
N SER A 149 -16.98 -11.98 -5.39
CA SER A 149 -16.03 -13.08 -5.64
C SER A 149 -15.13 -13.41 -4.44
N TYR A 150 -14.89 -12.42 -3.58
CA TYR A 150 -14.13 -12.60 -2.32
C TYR A 150 -14.81 -13.55 -1.32
N ARG A 151 -16.15 -13.75 -1.41
CA ARG A 151 -16.89 -14.60 -0.48
C ARG A 151 -16.46 -16.06 -0.54
N ALA A 152 -16.01 -16.52 -1.70
CA ALA A 152 -15.47 -17.86 -1.90
C ALA A 152 -13.99 -18.00 -1.52
N LYS A 153 -13.38 -16.96 -0.89
CA LYS A 153 -11.95 -16.92 -0.55
C LYS A 153 -11.74 -16.67 0.95
N PRO A 154 -11.89 -17.68 1.82
CA PRO A 154 -11.75 -17.51 3.28
C PRO A 154 -10.42 -16.87 3.69
N TRP A 155 -9.33 -17.23 2.99
CA TRP A 155 -8.01 -16.65 3.22
C TRP A 155 -8.00 -15.12 2.97
N LEU A 156 -8.69 -14.63 1.92
CA LEU A 156 -8.75 -13.20 1.62
C LEU A 156 -9.60 -12.45 2.65
N LEU A 157 -10.68 -13.07 3.13
CA LEU A 157 -11.48 -12.52 4.22
C LEU A 157 -10.65 -12.37 5.50
N SER A 158 -9.83 -13.39 5.84
CA SER A 158 -8.89 -13.32 6.96
C SER A 158 -7.86 -12.22 6.79
N VAL A 159 -7.17 -12.17 5.63
CA VAL A 159 -6.18 -11.13 5.35
C VAL A 159 -6.81 -9.72 5.43
N SER A 160 -7.99 -9.52 4.84
CA SER A 160 -8.67 -8.21 4.87
C SER A 160 -9.02 -7.77 6.30
N THR A 161 -9.38 -8.70 7.18
CA THR A 161 -9.58 -8.44 8.61
C THR A 161 -8.28 -8.01 9.28
N ASN A 162 -7.16 -8.68 8.98
CA ASN A 162 -5.85 -8.31 9.51
C ASN A 162 -5.39 -6.92 9.02
N VAL A 163 -5.73 -6.54 7.77
CA VAL A 163 -5.48 -5.18 7.26
C VAL A 163 -6.24 -4.15 8.08
N GLN A 164 -7.53 -4.39 8.39
CA GLN A 164 -8.32 -3.48 9.25
C GLN A 164 -7.73 -3.38 10.66
N ASN A 165 -7.37 -4.51 11.27
CA ASN A 165 -6.76 -4.53 12.60
C ASN A 165 -5.44 -3.75 12.62
N THR A 166 -4.63 -3.89 11.57
CA THR A 166 -3.40 -3.11 11.42
C THR A 166 -3.69 -1.62 11.26
N ALA A 167 -4.67 -1.24 10.45
CA ALA A 167 -5.08 0.16 10.28
C ALA A 167 -5.55 0.76 11.60
N ASN A 168 -6.38 0.05 12.37
CA ASN A 168 -6.86 0.50 13.68
C ASN A 168 -5.71 0.67 14.69
N MET A 169 -4.79 -0.29 14.74
CA MET A 169 -3.60 -0.21 15.58
C MET A 169 -2.72 1.00 15.19
N TYR A 170 -2.47 1.17 13.91
CA TYR A 170 -1.69 2.30 13.40
C TYR A 170 -2.38 3.64 13.66
N SER A 171 -3.70 3.71 13.56
CA SER A 171 -4.47 4.91 13.89
C SER A 171 -4.26 5.32 15.34
N SER A 172 -4.45 4.39 16.28
CA SER A 172 -4.25 4.64 17.71
C SER A 172 -2.81 5.06 18.06
N GLN A 173 -1.82 4.49 17.35
CA GLN A 173 -0.42 4.87 17.53
C GLN A 173 -0.14 6.26 16.93
N PHE A 174 -0.65 6.55 15.74
CA PHE A 174 -0.42 7.79 15.02
C PHE A 174 -0.97 9.00 15.78
N GLU A 175 -2.14 8.88 16.40
CA GLU A 175 -2.69 9.93 17.27
C GLU A 175 -1.70 10.38 18.36
N ARG A 176 -0.91 9.46 18.92
CA ARG A 176 0.08 9.76 19.97
C ARG A 176 1.32 10.48 19.46
N CYS A 177 1.72 10.27 18.19
CA CYS A 177 2.97 10.83 17.68
C CYS A 177 2.80 11.91 16.60
N LYS A 178 1.61 12.11 16.05
CA LYS A 178 1.39 13.05 14.94
C LYS A 178 1.81 14.48 15.26
N LYS A 179 1.55 14.97 16.49
CA LYS A 179 1.98 16.30 16.93
C LYS A 179 3.51 16.42 16.92
N ARG A 180 4.20 15.44 17.50
CA ARG A 180 5.67 15.39 17.54
C ARG A 180 6.27 15.26 16.13
N LEU A 181 5.68 14.45 15.28
CA LEU A 181 6.12 14.28 13.89
C LEU A 181 5.91 15.57 13.08
N GLY A 182 4.81 16.27 13.29
CA GLY A 182 4.49 17.54 12.63
C GLY A 182 5.37 18.69 13.10
N SER A 183 5.65 18.81 14.42
CA SER A 183 6.47 19.91 14.97
C SER A 183 7.90 19.92 14.45
N ARG A 184 8.51 18.74 14.22
CA ARG A 184 9.84 18.63 13.59
C ARG A 184 9.86 19.09 12.11
N PHE A 185 8.70 19.30 11.51
CA PHE A 185 8.59 19.79 10.13
C PHE A 185 8.65 21.33 10.07
N TYR A 186 8.17 22.01 11.11
CA TYR A 186 8.19 23.47 11.18
C TYR A 186 9.59 24.05 11.35
N PHE A 187 10.49 23.35 12.02
CA PHE A 187 11.86 23.82 12.29
C PHE A 187 12.84 23.70 11.10
N LEU A 188 12.45 23.08 10.00
CA LEU A 188 13.31 22.91 8.82
C LEU A 188 12.97 23.85 7.66
N PHE A 189 11.94 24.70 7.81
CA PHE A 189 11.48 25.62 6.77
C PHE A 189 11.27 27.06 7.25
N ASN A 190 11.66 27.41 8.47
CA ASN A 190 11.87 28.73 9.02
C ASN A 190 13.33 28.84 9.45
#